data_50649bc53cc2260a1852b7e63e5ac763
#
_entry.id   50649bc53cc2260a1852b7e63e5ac763
#
_cell.length_a   1.000
_cell.length_b   1.000
_cell.length_c   1.000
_cell.angle_alpha   90.00
_cell.angle_beta   90.00
_cell.angle_gamma   90.00
#
_symmetry.space_group_name_H-M   'P 1'
#
loop_
_entity.id
_entity.type
_entity.pdbx_description
1 polymer ?
#
loop_
_entity_poly.entity_id
_entity_poly.type
_entity_poly.pdbx_seq_one_letter_code
_entity_poly.pdbx_strand_id
1 'polypeptide(L)'
;MAHSHLLAILLITVGGQAAAGDRVAVDVELVLAADTSKSMVDNERRDQVDGYAQAFRDPEVIAGITSGRTGRIAVTYVEWSEEQRVIVPWTLIDDAGSAERFAAALARAPIYQHHDGTNIGGALGFCARALRENEFDGARLVIDISGDGQDNSDSPPDRVRDEIGSQGITINGLPLDIEESVDPYFTKSAEAKRLDQRSGPIDAYYRDHVIGGRDSFFLVAKSMNDFGRMLRLKLMREIAAR
;
A
#
# COMPACT_ATOMS: atom_id res chain seq x y z
N MET A 1 -34.79 -49.10 48.70
CA MET A 1 -33.88 -49.31 47.55
C MET A 1 -34.20 -48.26 46.57
N ALA A 2 -33.38 -47.21 46.50
CA ALA A 2 -33.59 -46.12 45.63
C ALA A 2 -32.62 -46.24 44.42
N HIS A 3 -33.13 -46.30 43.20
CA HIS A 3 -32.33 -46.39 41.98
C HIS A 3 -32.18 -44.96 41.43
N SER A 4 -30.95 -44.43 41.51
CA SER A 4 -30.57 -43.16 40.87
C SER A 4 -30.17 -43.45 39.41
N HIS A 5 -30.94 -42.94 38.47
CA HIS A 5 -30.56 -42.91 37.06
C HIS A 5 -29.70 -41.66 36.77
N LEU A 6 -28.41 -41.85 36.52
CA LEU A 6 -27.55 -40.80 35.95
C LEU A 6 -27.83 -40.64 34.48
N LEU A 7 -28.34 -39.48 34.09
CA LEU A 7 -28.51 -39.07 32.69
C LEU A 7 -27.22 -38.42 32.22
N ALA A 8 -26.46 -39.09 31.37
CA ALA A 8 -25.27 -38.54 30.73
C ALA A 8 -25.69 -37.66 29.55
N ILE A 9 -25.48 -36.35 29.66
CA ILE A 9 -25.69 -35.41 28.55
C ILE A 9 -24.42 -35.39 27.69
N LEU A 10 -24.52 -35.95 26.50
CA LEU A 10 -23.47 -35.89 25.47
C LEU A 10 -23.51 -34.51 24.79
N LEU A 11 -22.59 -33.61 25.13
CA LEU A 11 -22.38 -32.37 24.43
C LEU A 11 -21.67 -32.67 23.12
N ILE A 12 -22.39 -32.66 22.02
CA ILE A 12 -21.83 -32.66 20.66
C ILE A 12 -21.43 -31.21 20.34
N THR A 13 -20.14 -30.87 20.46
CA THR A 13 -19.58 -29.64 19.93
C THR A 13 -19.46 -29.78 18.41
N VAL A 14 -20.42 -29.24 17.69
CA VAL A 14 -20.31 -29.04 16.24
C VAL A 14 -19.30 -27.91 16.04
N GLY A 15 -18.04 -28.27 15.92
CA GLY A 15 -17.01 -27.37 15.43
C GLY A 15 -17.31 -27.04 13.96
N GLY A 16 -17.97 -25.91 13.73
CA GLY A 16 -18.10 -25.35 12.40
C GLY A 16 -16.71 -24.93 11.90
N GLN A 17 -16.04 -25.81 11.13
CA GLN A 17 -15.01 -25.35 10.22
C GLN A 17 -15.72 -24.43 9.21
N ALA A 18 -15.45 -23.11 9.30
CA ALA A 18 -15.74 -22.23 8.18
C ALA A 18 -15.01 -22.82 6.98
N ALA A 19 -15.75 -23.26 5.97
CA ALA A 19 -15.18 -23.63 4.71
C ALA A 19 -14.39 -22.42 4.20
N ALA A 20 -13.07 -22.58 4.04
CA ALA A 20 -12.26 -21.60 3.34
C ALA A 20 -12.88 -21.55 1.94
N GLY A 21 -13.67 -20.51 1.67
CA GLY A 21 -14.16 -20.24 0.33
C GLY A 21 -12.95 -20.14 -0.58
N ASP A 22 -13.06 -20.72 -1.79
CA ASP A 22 -11.98 -20.66 -2.76
C ASP A 22 -11.63 -19.18 -3.00
N ARG A 23 -10.41 -18.77 -2.65
CA ARG A 23 -9.92 -17.44 -2.91
C ARG A 23 -9.94 -17.16 -4.41
N VAL A 24 -10.19 -15.91 -4.77
CA VAL A 24 -10.22 -15.51 -6.19
C VAL A 24 -8.79 -15.39 -6.70
N ALA A 25 -8.40 -16.27 -7.64
CA ALA A 25 -7.07 -16.23 -8.24
C ALA A 25 -6.88 -14.95 -9.07
N VAL A 26 -5.78 -14.22 -8.83
CA VAL A 26 -5.40 -12.99 -9.52
C VAL A 26 -3.91 -13.02 -9.89
N ASP A 27 -3.49 -12.21 -10.87
CA ASP A 27 -2.08 -12.13 -11.27
C ASP A 27 -1.25 -11.39 -10.22
N VAL A 28 -1.84 -10.37 -9.61
CA VAL A 28 -1.19 -9.54 -8.57
C VAL A 28 -2.21 -9.18 -7.52
N GLU A 29 -1.83 -9.30 -6.25
CA GLU A 29 -2.43 -8.52 -5.16
C GLU A 29 -1.54 -7.30 -4.91
N LEU A 30 -2.11 -6.10 -5.03
CA LEU A 30 -1.38 -4.84 -4.96
C LEU A 30 -1.94 -3.95 -3.84
N VAL A 31 -1.12 -3.63 -2.85
CA VAL A 31 -1.42 -2.60 -1.88
C VAL A 31 -0.75 -1.31 -2.31
N LEU A 32 -1.54 -0.27 -2.58
CA LEU A 32 -1.08 1.09 -2.81
C LEU A 32 -1.05 1.81 -1.47
N ALA A 33 0.15 2.06 -0.94
CA ALA A 33 0.36 2.68 0.35
C ALA A 33 0.88 4.11 0.17
N ALA A 34 0.01 5.09 0.34
CA ALA A 34 0.29 6.50 0.12
C ALA A 34 0.57 7.23 1.43
N ASP A 35 1.67 7.95 1.48
CA ASP A 35 2.04 8.81 2.59
C ASP A 35 1.08 9.99 2.69
N THR A 36 0.61 10.21 3.89
CA THR A 36 -0.26 11.33 4.23
C THR A 36 0.25 12.05 5.49
N SER A 37 1.54 11.88 5.80
CA SER A 37 2.19 12.56 6.92
C SER A 37 2.14 14.09 6.75
N LYS A 38 2.45 14.80 7.82
CA LYS A 38 2.28 16.27 7.90
C LYS A 38 3.16 17.06 6.93
N SER A 39 4.23 16.47 6.41
CA SER A 39 5.06 17.07 5.35
C SER A 39 4.29 17.26 4.04
N MET A 40 3.32 16.38 3.76
CA MET A 40 2.44 16.48 2.60
C MET A 40 1.34 17.51 2.83
N VAL A 41 1.29 18.59 2.04
CA VAL A 41 0.19 19.58 2.10
C VAL A 41 -1.08 19.08 1.40
N ASP A 42 -2.25 19.69 1.71
CA ASP A 42 -3.57 19.20 1.24
C ASP A 42 -3.69 19.04 -0.28
N ASN A 43 -3.11 19.98 -1.05
CA ASN A 43 -3.08 19.89 -2.50
C ASN A 43 -2.21 18.74 -3.01
N GLU A 44 -1.05 18.48 -2.41
CA GLU A 44 -0.18 17.35 -2.79
C GLU A 44 -0.85 16.01 -2.52
N ARG A 45 -1.53 15.88 -1.39
CA ARG A 45 -2.35 14.70 -1.10
C ARG A 45 -3.47 14.51 -2.12
N ARG A 46 -4.13 15.60 -2.52
CA ARG A 46 -5.16 15.55 -3.57
C ARG A 46 -4.55 15.14 -4.90
N ASP A 47 -3.43 15.75 -5.30
CA ASP A 47 -2.72 15.42 -6.53
C ASP A 47 -2.22 13.97 -6.53
N GLN A 48 -1.81 13.44 -5.37
CA GLN A 48 -1.43 12.04 -5.21
C GLN A 48 -2.62 11.11 -5.48
N VAL A 49 -3.77 11.35 -4.84
CA VAL A 49 -5.00 10.56 -5.05
C VAL A 49 -5.47 10.65 -6.51
N ASP A 50 -5.45 11.85 -7.09
CA ASP A 50 -5.83 12.07 -8.48
C ASP A 50 -4.87 11.37 -9.45
N GLY A 51 -3.57 11.33 -9.12
CA GLY A 51 -2.56 10.58 -9.87
C GLY A 51 -2.86 9.08 -9.90
N TYR A 52 -3.19 8.49 -8.76
CA TYR A 52 -3.65 7.09 -8.71
C TYR A 52 -4.93 6.87 -9.51
N ALA A 53 -5.94 7.73 -9.34
CA ALA A 53 -7.20 7.61 -10.07
C ALA A 53 -7.00 7.72 -11.59
N GLN A 54 -6.12 8.61 -12.06
CA GLN A 54 -5.78 8.75 -13.47
C GLN A 54 -5.02 7.54 -14.01
N ALA A 55 -4.07 6.98 -13.24
CA ALA A 55 -3.32 5.81 -13.65
C ALA A 55 -4.23 4.59 -13.87
N PHE A 56 -5.26 4.38 -13.05
CA PHE A 56 -6.25 3.30 -13.26
C PHE A 56 -7.27 3.60 -14.38
N ARG A 57 -7.31 4.82 -14.94
CA ARG A 57 -8.04 5.16 -16.16
C ARG A 57 -7.20 5.06 -17.43
N ASP A 58 -5.88 4.88 -17.28
CA ASP A 58 -4.97 4.79 -18.42
C ASP A 58 -5.21 3.49 -19.20
N PRO A 59 -5.46 3.58 -20.55
CA PRO A 59 -5.72 2.39 -21.35
C PRO A 59 -4.56 1.38 -21.38
N GLU A 60 -3.30 1.83 -21.23
CA GLU A 60 -2.14 0.93 -21.23
C GLU A 60 -2.05 0.17 -19.89
N VAL A 61 -2.38 0.81 -18.78
CA VAL A 61 -2.48 0.14 -17.48
C VAL A 61 -3.58 -0.92 -17.51
N ILE A 62 -4.77 -0.58 -18.03
CA ILE A 62 -5.90 -1.51 -18.18
C ILE A 62 -5.52 -2.67 -19.10
N ALA A 63 -4.89 -2.39 -20.24
CA ALA A 63 -4.41 -3.43 -21.17
C ALA A 63 -3.36 -4.33 -20.51
N GLY A 64 -2.45 -3.75 -19.71
CA GLY A 64 -1.47 -4.50 -18.91
C GLY A 64 -2.15 -5.49 -17.96
N ILE A 65 -3.16 -5.04 -17.20
CA ILE A 65 -3.92 -5.87 -16.28
C ILE A 65 -4.60 -7.03 -17.04
N THR A 66 -5.36 -6.70 -18.09
CA THR A 66 -6.19 -7.69 -18.81
C THR A 66 -5.39 -8.67 -19.67
N SER A 67 -4.11 -8.37 -19.97
CA SER A 67 -3.20 -9.26 -20.70
C SER A 67 -2.47 -10.28 -19.82
N GLY A 68 -2.65 -10.25 -18.51
CA GLY A 68 -2.07 -11.19 -17.57
C GLY A 68 -2.60 -12.62 -17.72
N ARG A 69 -2.03 -13.55 -16.97
CA ARG A 69 -2.43 -14.97 -17.02
C ARG A 69 -3.89 -15.20 -16.62
N THR A 70 -4.35 -14.52 -15.58
CA THR A 70 -5.76 -14.53 -15.15
C THR A 70 -6.53 -13.35 -15.72
N GLY A 71 -5.83 -12.35 -16.28
CA GLY A 71 -6.41 -11.12 -16.81
C GLY A 71 -7.00 -10.20 -15.76
N ARG A 72 -6.57 -10.32 -14.50
CA ARG A 72 -7.11 -9.55 -13.38
C ARG A 72 -6.12 -9.39 -12.24
N ILE A 73 -6.29 -8.30 -11.50
CA ILE A 73 -5.54 -7.99 -10.27
C ILE A 73 -6.50 -7.65 -9.14
N ALA A 74 -6.06 -7.79 -7.91
CA ALA A 74 -6.75 -7.24 -6.74
C ALA A 74 -5.95 -6.04 -6.22
N VAL A 75 -6.62 -4.92 -5.94
CA VAL A 75 -5.98 -3.69 -5.48
C VAL A 75 -6.71 -3.13 -4.26
N THR A 76 -5.96 -2.62 -3.31
CA THR A 76 -6.46 -1.81 -2.19
C THR A 76 -5.64 -0.54 -2.07
N TYR A 77 -6.25 0.54 -1.55
CA TYR A 77 -5.55 1.80 -1.30
C TYR A 77 -5.55 2.10 0.20
N VAL A 78 -4.36 2.31 0.72
CA VAL A 78 -4.06 2.56 2.14
C VAL A 78 -3.40 3.92 2.26
N GLU A 79 -3.89 4.75 3.15
CA GLU A 79 -3.18 5.94 3.62
C GLU A 79 -2.41 5.61 4.89
N TRP A 80 -1.21 6.16 4.99
CA TRP A 80 -0.35 5.96 6.16
C TRP A 80 0.38 7.24 6.58
N SER A 81 0.64 7.33 7.88
CA SER A 81 1.47 8.31 8.55
C SER A 81 2.02 7.65 9.82
N GLU A 82 1.72 8.14 11.01
CA GLU A 82 1.87 7.40 12.27
C GLU A 82 0.85 6.24 12.34
N GLU A 83 -0.39 6.48 11.89
CA GLU A 83 -1.45 5.48 11.78
C GLU A 83 -1.65 5.04 10.32
N GLN A 84 -2.24 3.86 10.13
CA GLN A 84 -2.53 3.31 8.81
C GLN A 84 -4.02 3.03 8.68
N ARG A 85 -4.59 3.30 7.49
CA ARG A 85 -6.01 3.12 7.21
C ARG A 85 -6.28 2.66 5.78
N VAL A 86 -7.11 1.66 5.64
CA VAL A 86 -7.69 1.29 4.33
C VAL A 86 -8.72 2.36 3.95
N ILE A 87 -8.50 3.02 2.82
CA ILE A 87 -9.39 4.06 2.26
C ILE A 87 -10.29 3.46 1.18
N VAL A 88 -9.70 2.69 0.25
CA VAL A 88 -10.47 1.92 -0.74
C VAL A 88 -10.22 0.44 -0.45
N PRO A 89 -11.26 -0.31 -0.09
CA PRO A 89 -11.15 -1.74 0.18
C PRO A 89 -10.64 -2.51 -1.03
N TRP A 90 -10.24 -3.76 -0.80
CA TRP A 90 -9.85 -4.67 -1.86
C TRP A 90 -10.88 -4.69 -2.98
N THR A 91 -10.40 -4.48 -4.19
CA THR A 91 -11.22 -4.35 -5.40
C THR A 91 -10.60 -5.20 -6.50
N LEU A 92 -11.41 -6.08 -7.08
CA LEU A 92 -11.03 -6.85 -8.28
C LEU A 92 -11.07 -5.91 -9.50
N ILE A 93 -9.98 -5.89 -10.26
CA ILE A 93 -9.90 -5.18 -11.53
C ILE A 93 -9.61 -6.18 -12.63
N ASP A 94 -10.57 -6.34 -13.55
CA ASP A 94 -10.55 -7.30 -14.64
C ASP A 94 -11.01 -6.70 -15.99
N ASP A 95 -11.47 -5.44 -15.96
CA ASP A 95 -11.88 -4.70 -17.14
C ASP A 95 -11.80 -3.17 -16.90
N ALA A 96 -12.08 -2.38 -17.95
CA ALA A 96 -12.12 -0.92 -17.85
C ALA A 96 -13.22 -0.40 -16.89
N GLY A 97 -14.32 -1.14 -16.76
CA GLY A 97 -15.42 -0.75 -15.87
C GLY A 97 -15.06 -0.92 -14.40
N SER A 98 -14.38 -2.01 -14.04
CA SER A 98 -13.86 -2.24 -12.67
C SER A 98 -12.74 -1.25 -12.35
N ALA A 99 -11.85 -0.96 -13.30
CA ALA A 99 -10.81 0.06 -13.16
C ALA A 99 -11.40 1.46 -12.91
N GLU A 100 -12.45 1.87 -13.67
CA GLU A 100 -13.14 3.15 -13.45
C GLU A 100 -13.85 3.19 -12.09
N ARG A 101 -14.46 2.08 -11.62
CA ARG A 101 -15.07 2.03 -10.29
C ARG A 101 -14.04 2.27 -9.18
N PHE A 102 -12.85 1.66 -9.28
CA PHE A 102 -11.74 1.88 -8.35
C PHE A 102 -11.24 3.32 -8.41
N ALA A 103 -10.96 3.85 -9.61
CA ALA A 103 -10.55 5.23 -9.80
C ALA A 103 -11.58 6.25 -9.26
N ALA A 104 -12.87 5.99 -9.47
CA ALA A 104 -13.93 6.83 -8.93
C ALA A 104 -14.06 6.72 -7.40
N ALA A 105 -13.74 5.57 -6.80
CA ALA A 105 -13.68 5.42 -5.34
C ALA A 105 -12.52 6.24 -4.75
N LEU A 106 -11.33 6.20 -5.37
CA LEU A 106 -10.20 7.06 -5.01
C LEU A 106 -10.56 8.54 -5.08
N ALA A 107 -11.09 9.01 -6.21
CA ALA A 107 -11.43 10.42 -6.41
C ALA A 107 -12.48 10.96 -5.42
N ARG A 108 -13.33 10.08 -4.85
CA ARG A 108 -14.32 10.41 -3.82
C ARG A 108 -13.82 10.23 -2.40
N ALA A 109 -12.63 9.68 -2.21
CA ALA A 109 -12.08 9.45 -0.89
C ALA A 109 -11.92 10.78 -0.13
N PRO A 110 -12.34 10.84 1.14
CA PRO A 110 -12.12 12.02 1.95
C PRO A 110 -10.61 12.18 2.20
N ILE A 111 -10.14 13.42 2.21
CA ILE A 111 -8.80 13.71 2.70
C ILE A 111 -8.90 13.79 4.22
N TYR A 112 -8.22 12.89 4.91
CA TYR A 112 -8.19 12.90 6.36
C TYR A 112 -7.14 13.89 6.88
N GLN A 113 -7.39 14.48 8.06
CA GLN A 113 -6.36 15.23 8.79
C GLN A 113 -5.37 14.24 9.40
N HIS A 114 -4.09 14.59 9.34
CA HIS A 114 -2.99 13.67 9.56
C HIS A 114 -2.34 13.84 10.94
N HIS A 115 -1.75 12.75 11.40
CA HIS A 115 -0.91 12.69 12.58
C HIS A 115 0.55 13.02 12.24
N ASP A 116 1.32 13.47 13.24
CA ASP A 116 2.63 14.07 13.08
C ASP A 116 3.79 13.10 12.75
N GLY A 117 3.54 11.81 12.56
CA GLY A 117 4.58 10.79 12.41
C GLY A 117 4.72 10.22 11.00
N THR A 118 5.92 9.74 10.68
CA THR A 118 6.25 8.97 9.48
C THR A 118 6.68 7.57 9.90
N ASN A 119 5.74 6.62 9.94
CA ASN A 119 5.96 5.25 10.41
C ASN A 119 5.93 4.27 9.24
N ILE A 120 7.04 4.22 8.48
CA ILE A 120 7.19 3.33 7.32
C ILE A 120 7.13 1.86 7.75
N GLY A 121 7.82 1.50 8.83
CA GLY A 121 7.80 0.13 9.35
C GLY A 121 6.40 -0.33 9.71
N GLY A 122 5.62 0.53 10.39
CA GLY A 122 4.21 0.27 10.68
C GLY A 122 3.36 0.13 9.43
N ALA A 123 3.55 1.00 8.42
CA ALA A 123 2.86 0.94 7.15
C ALA A 123 3.13 -0.39 6.41
N LEU A 124 4.40 -0.80 6.31
CA LEU A 124 4.77 -2.08 5.70
C LEU A 124 4.13 -3.27 6.42
N GLY A 125 4.18 -3.29 7.75
CA GLY A 125 3.56 -4.36 8.56
C GLY A 125 2.04 -4.42 8.39
N PHE A 126 1.37 -3.27 8.31
CA PHE A 126 -0.06 -3.18 8.02
C PHE A 126 -0.41 -3.71 6.63
N CYS A 127 0.31 -3.27 5.61
CA CYS A 127 0.11 -3.71 4.22
C CYS A 127 0.33 -5.22 4.05
N ALA A 128 1.37 -5.78 4.68
CA ALA A 128 1.63 -7.21 4.66
C ALA A 128 0.52 -8.03 5.33
N ARG A 129 -0.12 -7.49 6.39
CA ARG A 129 -1.29 -8.11 6.99
C ARG A 129 -2.50 -8.05 6.06
N ALA A 130 -2.74 -6.90 5.40
CA ALA A 130 -3.81 -6.76 4.43
C ALA A 130 -3.69 -7.77 3.26
N LEU A 131 -2.47 -8.05 2.80
CA LEU A 131 -2.20 -9.09 1.78
C LEU A 131 -2.52 -10.52 2.26
N ARG A 132 -2.43 -10.78 3.57
CA ARG A 132 -2.74 -12.12 4.13
C ARG A 132 -4.23 -12.31 4.44
N GLU A 133 -4.91 -11.22 4.78
CA GLU A 133 -6.26 -11.22 5.33
C GLU A 133 -7.29 -10.71 4.32
N ASN A 134 -7.30 -11.27 3.09
CA ASN A 134 -8.25 -10.91 2.04
C ASN A 134 -8.80 -12.16 1.33
N GLU A 135 -9.71 -11.96 0.38
CA GLU A 135 -10.38 -13.03 -0.38
C GLU A 135 -9.68 -13.42 -1.70
N PHE A 136 -8.49 -12.88 -1.98
CA PHE A 136 -7.75 -13.14 -3.22
C PHE A 136 -6.58 -14.10 -3.02
N ASP A 137 -6.15 -14.72 -4.12
CA ASP A 137 -4.97 -15.60 -4.22
C ASP A 137 -4.08 -15.10 -5.36
N GLY A 138 -3.20 -14.16 -5.02
CA GLY A 138 -2.31 -13.51 -5.96
C GLY A 138 -1.09 -14.35 -6.29
N ALA A 139 -0.82 -14.51 -7.59
CA ALA A 139 0.43 -15.13 -8.02
C ALA A 139 1.66 -14.31 -7.57
N ARG A 140 1.48 -12.99 -7.37
CA ARG A 140 2.46 -12.09 -6.78
C ARG A 140 1.79 -11.18 -5.74
N LEU A 141 2.50 -10.93 -4.64
CA LEU A 141 2.08 -10.05 -3.55
C LEU A 141 2.99 -8.82 -3.56
N VAL A 142 2.40 -7.65 -3.77
CA VAL A 142 3.16 -6.40 -3.97
C VAL A 142 2.65 -5.30 -3.05
N ILE A 143 3.57 -4.61 -2.39
CA ILE A 143 3.34 -3.35 -1.71
C ILE A 143 4.01 -2.25 -2.54
N ASP A 144 3.23 -1.29 -3.00
CA ASP A 144 3.67 -0.03 -3.61
C ASP A 144 3.60 1.06 -2.55
N ILE A 145 4.75 1.52 -2.04
CA ILE A 145 4.80 2.53 -1.00
C ILE A 145 5.38 3.85 -1.53
N SER A 146 4.64 4.95 -1.36
CA SER A 146 5.07 6.31 -1.69
C SER A 146 5.16 7.18 -0.45
N GLY A 147 6.12 8.10 -0.42
CA GLY A 147 6.27 9.07 0.65
C GLY A 147 7.45 10.02 0.43
N ASP A 148 7.43 11.17 1.15
CA ASP A 148 8.39 12.27 1.04
C ASP A 148 9.37 12.35 2.21
N GLY A 149 9.21 11.46 3.22
CA GLY A 149 10.00 11.46 4.45
C GLY A 149 10.68 10.14 4.77
N GLN A 150 11.68 10.24 5.66
CA GLN A 150 12.30 9.07 6.27
C GLN A 150 11.50 8.67 7.51
N ASP A 151 11.62 7.41 7.90
CA ASP A 151 10.99 6.90 9.14
C ASP A 151 11.48 7.68 10.35
N ASN A 152 10.55 8.09 11.20
CA ASN A 152 10.83 8.75 12.47
C ASN A 152 10.14 8.06 13.66
N SER A 153 9.74 6.80 13.47
CA SER A 153 9.08 5.96 14.47
C SER A 153 10.07 5.04 15.19
N ASP A 154 9.57 4.29 16.17
CA ASP A 154 10.32 3.24 16.87
C ASP A 154 10.28 1.88 16.12
N SER A 155 9.77 1.83 14.89
CA SER A 155 9.61 0.64 14.07
C SER A 155 10.57 0.64 12.87
N PRO A 156 11.81 0.14 13.02
CA PRO A 156 12.81 0.19 11.95
C PRO A 156 12.31 -0.48 10.66
N PRO A 157 12.19 0.26 9.54
CA PRO A 157 11.58 -0.26 8.31
C PRO A 157 12.38 -1.38 7.66
N ASP A 158 13.71 -1.35 7.74
CA ASP A 158 14.60 -2.38 7.20
C ASP A 158 14.34 -3.76 7.81
N ARG A 159 14.13 -3.84 9.12
CA ARG A 159 13.78 -5.09 9.79
C ARG A 159 12.42 -5.63 9.33
N VAL A 160 11.41 -4.76 9.27
CA VAL A 160 10.06 -5.14 8.83
C VAL A 160 10.09 -5.55 7.36
N ARG A 161 10.80 -4.81 6.50
CA ARG A 161 11.03 -5.12 5.08
C ARG A 161 11.62 -6.53 4.90
N ASP A 162 12.67 -6.85 5.65
CA ASP A 162 13.36 -8.14 5.52
C ASP A 162 12.46 -9.31 5.95
N GLU A 163 11.68 -9.12 7.02
CA GLU A 163 10.66 -10.10 7.46
C GLU A 163 9.60 -10.32 6.39
N ILE A 164 9.05 -9.25 5.81
CA ILE A 164 8.03 -9.29 4.75
C ILE A 164 8.59 -9.92 3.47
N GLY A 165 9.80 -9.53 3.05
CA GLY A 165 10.49 -10.09 1.89
C GLY A 165 10.71 -11.60 2.00
N SER A 166 11.00 -12.11 3.21
CA SER A 166 11.14 -13.54 3.46
C SER A 166 9.83 -14.33 3.27
N GLN A 167 8.68 -13.65 3.31
CA GLN A 167 7.34 -14.21 3.07
C GLN A 167 6.94 -14.17 1.59
N GLY A 168 7.83 -13.75 0.68
CA GLY A 168 7.58 -13.67 -0.75
C GLY A 168 6.83 -12.41 -1.20
N ILE A 169 6.70 -11.41 -0.33
CA ILE A 169 6.10 -10.12 -0.68
C ILE A 169 7.20 -9.20 -1.24
N THR A 170 6.91 -8.56 -2.36
CA THR A 170 7.77 -7.53 -2.97
C THR A 170 7.33 -6.15 -2.50
N ILE A 171 8.28 -5.32 -2.10
CA ILE A 171 8.05 -3.93 -1.70
C ILE A 171 8.74 -3.03 -2.72
N ASN A 172 7.96 -2.26 -3.49
CA ASN A 172 8.44 -1.25 -4.42
C ASN A 172 8.22 0.16 -3.87
N GLY A 173 9.08 1.10 -4.25
CA GLY A 173 9.07 2.45 -3.73
C GLY A 173 8.73 3.51 -4.78
N LEU A 174 8.05 4.58 -4.36
CA LEU A 174 7.91 5.82 -5.08
C LEU A 174 8.27 7.00 -4.15
N PRO A 175 9.57 7.18 -3.83
CA PRO A 175 9.99 8.32 -3.04
C PRO A 175 9.69 9.65 -3.76
N LEU A 176 9.14 10.61 -3.01
CA LEU A 176 8.81 11.96 -3.45
C LEU A 176 9.96 12.87 -3.03
N ASP A 177 10.86 13.18 -3.97
CA ASP A 177 11.97 14.11 -3.76
C ASP A 177 11.59 15.50 -4.27
N ILE A 178 10.61 16.10 -3.61
CA ILE A 178 10.03 17.37 -3.99
C ILE A 178 10.76 18.48 -3.23
N GLU A 179 11.58 19.27 -3.95
CA GLU A 179 12.41 20.32 -3.35
C GLU A 179 11.60 21.48 -2.73
N GLU A 180 10.32 21.64 -3.07
CA GLU A 180 9.44 22.70 -2.57
C GLU A 180 7.98 22.23 -2.40
N SER A 181 7.67 21.73 -1.22
CA SER A 181 6.35 21.99 -0.63
C SER A 181 6.54 23.06 0.46
N VAL A 182 6.71 24.29 0.05
CA VAL A 182 6.73 25.39 1.03
C VAL A 182 5.29 25.85 1.21
N ASP A 183 4.58 25.18 2.12
CA ASP A 183 3.49 25.90 2.78
C ASP A 183 4.11 27.16 3.42
N PRO A 184 3.74 28.37 2.97
CA PRO A 184 4.28 29.60 3.55
C PRO A 184 4.04 29.73 5.05
N TYR A 185 3.14 28.93 5.62
CA TYR A 185 2.86 28.83 7.05
C TYR A 185 3.57 27.67 7.75
N PHE A 186 4.15 26.72 6.99
CA PHE A 186 4.86 25.56 7.51
C PHE A 186 6.29 25.50 6.97
N THR A 187 7.15 26.38 7.43
CA THR A 187 8.60 26.19 7.25
C THR A 187 9.01 25.05 8.17
N LYS A 188 9.48 23.91 7.61
CA LYS A 188 10.26 22.93 8.39
C LYS A 188 11.23 23.73 9.26
N SER A 189 11.22 23.51 10.57
CA SER A 189 12.15 24.22 11.45
C SER A 189 13.59 24.03 10.94
N ALA A 190 14.47 24.97 11.17
CA ALA A 190 15.88 24.85 10.76
C ALA A 190 16.52 23.57 11.32
N GLU A 191 15.96 23.03 12.38
CA GLU A 191 16.36 21.79 13.04
C GLU A 191 15.84 20.55 12.28
N ALA A 192 14.60 20.56 11.81
CA ALA A 192 14.03 19.52 10.95
C ALA A 192 14.77 19.45 9.60
N LYS A 193 15.10 20.59 8.98
CA LYS A 193 15.94 20.64 7.77
C LYS A 193 17.36 20.11 8.00
N ARG A 194 17.94 20.33 9.20
CA ARG A 194 19.27 19.78 9.54
C ARG A 194 19.25 18.29 9.82
N LEU A 195 18.17 17.77 10.37
CA LEU A 195 17.97 16.32 10.58
C LEU A 195 17.79 15.62 9.23
N ASP A 196 16.98 16.17 8.35
CA ASP A 196 16.74 15.70 6.99
C ASP A 196 18.06 15.66 6.16
N GLN A 197 18.86 16.71 6.24
CA GLN A 197 20.18 16.76 5.57
C GLN A 197 21.23 15.79 6.13
N ARG A 198 21.08 15.35 7.39
CA ARG A 198 21.98 14.35 7.99
C ARG A 198 21.67 12.93 7.55
N SER A 199 20.45 12.67 7.12
CA SER A 199 19.94 11.35 6.77
C SER A 199 20.15 10.99 5.29
N GLY A 200 20.63 11.93 4.46
CA GLY A 200 20.87 11.72 3.02
C GLY A 200 19.62 11.84 2.14
N PRO A 201 19.77 11.69 0.82
CA PRO A 201 18.67 11.78 -0.12
C PRO A 201 17.61 10.70 0.11
N ILE A 202 16.34 11.03 -0.10
CA ILE A 202 15.21 10.13 0.12
C ILE A 202 15.26 8.87 -0.76
N ASP A 203 15.76 8.98 -1.97
CA ASP A 203 15.95 7.84 -2.89
C ASP A 203 16.96 6.83 -2.36
N ALA A 204 18.07 7.32 -1.77
CA ALA A 204 19.05 6.46 -1.11
C ALA A 204 18.43 5.76 0.11
N TYR A 205 17.64 6.49 0.90
CA TYR A 205 16.94 5.92 2.04
C TYR A 205 15.96 4.82 1.64
N TYR A 206 15.13 5.04 0.60
CA TYR A 206 14.21 4.03 0.10
C TYR A 206 14.94 2.79 -0.41
N ARG A 207 16.05 2.98 -1.16
CA ARG A 207 16.88 1.87 -1.64
C ARG A 207 17.44 1.02 -0.50
N ASP A 208 17.93 1.67 0.53
CA ASP A 208 18.71 1.01 1.58
C ASP A 208 17.81 0.44 2.70
N HIS A 209 16.66 1.08 2.99
CA HIS A 209 15.82 0.76 4.15
C HIS A 209 14.39 0.33 3.85
N VAL A 210 13.81 0.70 2.68
CA VAL A 210 12.37 0.54 2.44
C VAL A 210 12.05 -0.55 1.45
N ILE A 211 12.63 -0.51 0.23
CA ILE A 211 12.33 -1.50 -0.79
C ILE A 211 12.97 -2.85 -0.48
N GLY A 212 12.31 -3.93 -0.88
CA GLY A 212 12.81 -5.28 -0.61
C GLY A 212 11.96 -6.37 -1.27
N GLY A 213 12.41 -7.61 -1.09
CA GLY A 213 11.79 -8.73 -1.78
C GLY A 213 12.32 -8.93 -3.20
N ARG A 214 11.77 -9.93 -3.89
CA ARG A 214 12.25 -10.32 -5.21
C ARG A 214 11.95 -9.26 -6.27
N ASP A 215 12.96 -8.90 -7.06
CA ASP A 215 12.85 -7.93 -8.17
C ASP A 215 12.30 -6.54 -7.75
N SER A 216 12.46 -6.18 -6.47
CA SER A 216 12.05 -4.89 -5.95
C SER A 216 12.76 -3.73 -6.66
N PHE A 217 12.06 -2.63 -6.82
CA PHE A 217 12.57 -1.43 -7.46
C PHE A 217 11.90 -0.16 -6.91
N PHE A 218 12.47 0.98 -7.25
CA PHE A 218 11.82 2.27 -7.00
C PHE A 218 11.94 3.19 -8.22
N LEU A 219 11.04 4.13 -8.31
CA LEU A 219 11.13 5.30 -9.19
C LEU A 219 11.04 6.55 -8.32
N VAL A 220 11.66 7.65 -8.75
CA VAL A 220 11.66 8.90 -7.97
C VAL A 220 10.77 9.93 -8.67
N ALA A 221 9.84 10.52 -7.94
CA ALA A 221 9.10 11.67 -8.41
C ALA A 221 9.77 12.95 -7.88
N LYS A 222 10.14 13.85 -8.80
CA LYS A 222 10.83 15.12 -8.47
C LYS A 222 9.86 16.31 -8.31
N SER A 223 8.59 16.11 -8.61
CA SER A 223 7.50 17.07 -8.43
C SER A 223 6.16 16.35 -8.45
N MET A 224 5.08 16.99 -7.99
CA MET A 224 3.73 16.42 -8.12
C MET A 224 3.31 16.27 -9.59
N ASN A 225 3.77 17.15 -10.50
CA ASN A 225 3.55 16.95 -11.93
C ASN A 225 4.24 15.70 -12.49
N ASP A 226 5.38 15.30 -11.89
CA ASP A 226 6.12 14.08 -12.25
C ASP A 226 5.52 12.83 -11.60
N PHE A 227 4.85 12.98 -10.47
CA PHE A 227 4.28 11.89 -9.69
C PHE A 227 3.37 10.98 -10.54
N GLY A 228 2.36 11.55 -11.20
CA GLY A 228 1.42 10.75 -12.01
C GLY A 228 2.11 9.97 -13.13
N ARG A 229 3.13 10.57 -13.77
CA ARG A 229 3.95 9.89 -14.80
C ARG A 229 4.77 8.74 -14.21
N MET A 230 5.45 8.98 -13.10
CA MET A 230 6.26 7.95 -12.42
C MET A 230 5.38 6.81 -11.90
N LEU A 231 4.24 7.16 -11.29
CA LEU A 231 3.27 6.19 -10.81
C LEU A 231 2.76 5.27 -11.95
N ARG A 232 2.37 5.86 -13.09
CA ARG A 232 1.95 5.08 -14.25
C ARG A 232 3.04 4.10 -14.72
N LEU A 233 4.28 4.58 -14.88
CA LEU A 233 5.41 3.73 -15.26
C LEU A 233 5.67 2.62 -14.24
N LYS A 234 5.54 2.94 -12.95
CA LYS A 234 5.72 2.01 -11.86
C LYS A 234 4.64 0.92 -11.88
N LEU A 235 3.36 1.30 -11.99
CA LEU A 235 2.24 0.37 -12.10
C LEU A 235 2.40 -0.55 -13.33
N MET A 236 2.76 -0.02 -14.49
CA MET A 236 3.02 -0.81 -15.68
C MET A 236 4.09 -1.88 -15.44
N ARG A 237 5.18 -1.52 -14.73
CA ARG A 237 6.24 -2.46 -14.39
C ARG A 237 5.78 -3.53 -13.38
N GLU A 238 5.01 -3.14 -12.37
CA GLU A 238 4.46 -4.05 -11.36
C GLU A 238 3.47 -5.06 -11.95
N ILE A 239 2.64 -4.60 -12.86
CA ILE A 239 1.65 -5.46 -13.54
C ILE A 239 2.33 -6.39 -14.54
N ALA A 240 3.29 -5.88 -15.33
CA ALA A 240 3.95 -6.63 -16.40
C ALA A 240 5.04 -7.60 -15.93
N ALA A 241 5.54 -7.50 -14.69
CA ALA A 241 6.55 -8.41 -14.15
C ALA A 241 6.01 -9.84 -14.13
N ARG A 242 6.77 -10.80 -14.71
CA ARG A 242 6.39 -12.21 -14.87
C ARG A 242 7.24 -13.12 -13.97
#